data_d71a7aa16050859e0e158d4e8745e3af
#
_entry.id   d71a7aa16050859e0e158d4e8745e3af
#
_cell.length_a   1.000
_cell.length_b   1.000
_cell.length_c   1.000
_cell.angle_alpha   90.00
_cell.angle_beta   90.00
_cell.angle_gamma   90.00
#
_symmetry.space_group_name_H-M   'P 1'
#
loop_
_entity.id
_entity.type
_entity.pdbx_description
1 polymer ?
#
loop_
_entity_poly.entity_id
_entity_poly.type
_entity_poly.pdbx_seq_one_letter_code
_entity_poly.pdbx_strand_id
1 'polypeptide(L)'
;EHVLADGSTVVAERVSFAPQPQSSMSIIDQHTGYVKAIIGGRGEKTASLTLNRATDTTRQPGSTFKILSTYAPALNEKGMTLATTFEDEPYNYPDGSPVNNASKSYGGTTTIRRAIQNSINVVAVKCLEEVTPELGLQYLDNFGFTTLAHGTEADKDADGTIWTDANLPMALGGLTHGVTNVELCAAYAAIANNGNYIEPIYYTKILDHNGNVLIEKNSAGRSVIKESTAWLLTSAMEDVVNQGTGTACQLDDMTVAGKTGTTDAYNDLWFVGYTPYYTCAVWSGFDNNEKLPEDARDFHKNLWKKVMTRIHEGLPDKEFDMPASVEKISICEETGLLPRAGCPVITEYFDIGDVPTDYCDQHFYESDDTGEEYTTDEETNVSPTPDPDNNSNNNGDNTGGDNTGGDNTGGDNTGGDNTGGDN
;
A
#
# COMPACT_ATOMS: atom_id res chain seq x y z
N GLU A 1 -5.86 -55.18 -17.20
CA GLU A 1 -4.73 -55.13 -18.09
C GLU A 1 -5.14 -54.48 -19.41
N HIS A 2 -4.40 -53.45 -19.81
CA HIS A 2 -4.63 -52.77 -21.09
C HIS A 2 -3.43 -53.02 -22.01
N VAL A 3 -3.70 -53.61 -23.17
CA VAL A 3 -2.63 -53.91 -24.18
C VAL A 3 -2.54 -52.71 -25.14
N LEU A 4 -1.37 -52.17 -25.26
CA LEU A 4 -1.06 -51.06 -26.18
C LEU A 4 -0.90 -51.53 -27.62
N ALA A 5 -0.94 -50.58 -28.58
CA ALA A 5 -0.82 -50.91 -30.01
C ALA A 5 0.51 -51.57 -30.42
N ASP A 6 1.53 -51.42 -29.60
CA ASP A 6 2.86 -52.03 -29.77
C ASP A 6 2.99 -53.44 -29.16
N GLY A 7 1.88 -53.94 -28.58
CA GLY A 7 1.81 -55.27 -27.95
C GLY A 7 2.30 -55.31 -26.50
N SER A 8 2.70 -54.17 -25.91
CA SER A 8 3.05 -54.10 -24.50
C SER A 8 1.79 -54.05 -23.64
N THR A 9 1.88 -54.56 -22.41
CA THR A 9 0.73 -54.59 -21.46
C THR A 9 1.00 -53.60 -20.32
N VAL A 10 0.02 -52.74 -20.09
CA VAL A 10 0.00 -51.85 -18.90
C VAL A 10 -0.43 -52.66 -17.70
N VAL A 11 0.48 -52.90 -16.77
CA VAL A 11 0.24 -53.67 -15.54
C VAL A 11 -0.22 -52.75 -14.40
N ALA A 12 0.20 -51.48 -14.41
CA ALA A 12 -0.20 -50.46 -13.47
C ALA A 12 0.04 -49.07 -14.06
N GLU A 13 -0.87 -48.16 -13.78
CA GLU A 13 -0.75 -46.75 -14.11
C GLU A 13 -0.83 -45.94 -12.84
N ARG A 14 0.12 -45.01 -12.65
CA ARG A 14 0.09 -44.07 -11.56
C ARG A 14 -0.05 -42.64 -12.13
N VAL A 15 -1.20 -42.05 -11.86
CA VAL A 15 -1.44 -40.65 -12.20
C VAL A 15 -1.16 -39.79 -10.96
N SER A 16 -0.29 -38.81 -11.11
CA SER A 16 0.02 -37.84 -10.06
C SER A 16 -0.47 -36.47 -10.51
N PHE A 17 -1.33 -35.85 -9.69
CA PHE A 17 -1.80 -34.50 -9.92
C PHE A 17 -1.04 -33.56 -8.99
N ALA A 18 -0.39 -32.55 -9.53
CA ALA A 18 0.20 -31.46 -8.78
C ALA A 18 -0.74 -30.24 -8.90
N PRO A 19 -1.29 -29.73 -7.79
CA PRO A 19 -2.02 -28.47 -7.81
C PRO A 19 -1.13 -27.35 -8.40
N GLN A 20 -1.72 -26.48 -9.19
CA GLN A 20 -1.02 -25.32 -9.75
C GLN A 20 -1.50 -24.06 -9.04
N PRO A 21 -0.60 -23.16 -8.62
CA PRO A 21 -1.02 -21.89 -8.04
C PRO A 21 -1.85 -21.11 -9.04
N GLN A 22 -2.87 -20.45 -8.53
CA GLN A 22 -3.79 -19.60 -9.26
C GLN A 22 -3.48 -18.13 -9.03
N SER A 23 -4.12 -17.26 -9.80
CA SER A 23 -4.08 -15.83 -9.61
C SER A 23 -5.41 -15.22 -10.05
N SER A 24 -5.83 -14.16 -9.39
CA SER A 24 -6.93 -13.31 -9.82
C SER A 24 -6.50 -11.85 -9.88
N MET A 25 -7.18 -11.08 -10.73
CA MET A 25 -6.90 -9.66 -10.93
C MET A 25 -8.19 -8.91 -11.21
N SER A 26 -8.31 -7.72 -10.61
CA SER A 26 -9.33 -6.73 -10.94
C SER A 26 -8.67 -5.39 -11.22
N ILE A 27 -9.15 -4.68 -12.23
CA ILE A 27 -8.73 -3.31 -12.57
C ILE A 27 -9.97 -2.43 -12.60
N ILE A 28 -9.95 -1.36 -11.81
CA ILE A 28 -11.06 -0.40 -11.66
C ILE A 28 -10.57 0.98 -12.04
N ASP A 29 -11.36 1.68 -12.82
CA ASP A 29 -11.26 3.12 -13.00
C ASP A 29 -11.87 3.77 -11.74
N GLN A 30 -11.02 4.27 -10.85
CA GLN A 30 -11.42 4.78 -9.54
C GLN A 30 -12.37 5.97 -9.62
N HIS A 31 -12.35 6.74 -10.70
CA HIS A 31 -13.17 7.94 -10.86
C HIS A 31 -14.61 7.62 -11.29
N THR A 32 -14.82 6.47 -11.91
CA THR A 32 -16.13 6.03 -12.41
C THR A 32 -16.70 4.80 -11.73
N GLY A 33 -15.87 4.02 -11.03
CA GLY A 33 -16.22 2.71 -10.48
C GLY A 33 -16.29 1.60 -11.55
N TYR A 34 -15.96 1.91 -12.82
CA TYR A 34 -16.05 0.92 -13.89
C TYR A 34 -14.96 -0.14 -13.77
N VAL A 35 -15.37 -1.40 -13.70
CA VAL A 35 -14.47 -2.55 -13.77
C VAL A 35 -13.96 -2.68 -15.22
N LYS A 36 -12.72 -2.25 -15.45
CA LYS A 36 -12.08 -2.26 -16.78
C LYS A 36 -11.61 -3.66 -17.19
N ALA A 37 -11.17 -4.46 -16.21
CA ALA A 37 -10.77 -5.83 -16.45
C ALA A 37 -10.97 -6.66 -15.18
N ILE A 38 -11.30 -7.94 -15.39
CA ILE A 38 -11.41 -8.93 -14.34
C ILE A 38 -10.91 -10.29 -14.85
N ILE A 39 -10.01 -10.90 -14.10
CA ILE A 39 -9.42 -12.20 -14.40
C ILE A 39 -9.60 -13.10 -13.18
N GLY A 40 -10.34 -14.19 -13.33
CA GLY A 40 -10.67 -15.11 -12.24
C GLY A 40 -9.78 -16.33 -12.12
N GLY A 41 -8.73 -16.46 -12.94
CA GLY A 41 -7.85 -17.61 -12.88
C GLY A 41 -6.76 -17.59 -13.93
N ARG A 42 -5.75 -18.45 -13.75
CA ARG A 42 -4.60 -18.63 -14.63
C ARG A 42 -4.93 -19.68 -15.70
N GLY A 43 -4.35 -19.53 -16.88
CA GLY A 43 -4.46 -20.45 -17.99
C GLY A 43 -5.64 -20.14 -18.93
N GLU A 44 -5.78 -20.98 -19.96
CA GLU A 44 -6.84 -20.85 -20.94
C GLU A 44 -8.19 -21.27 -20.36
N LYS A 45 -9.24 -20.50 -20.63
CA LYS A 45 -10.60 -20.84 -20.27
C LYS A 45 -11.19 -21.83 -21.26
N THR A 46 -11.24 -23.09 -20.86
CA THR A 46 -11.71 -24.21 -21.72
C THR A 46 -13.18 -24.57 -21.53
N ALA A 47 -13.84 -24.01 -20.50
CA ALA A 47 -15.26 -24.29 -20.20
C ALA A 47 -16.00 -23.01 -19.81
N SER A 48 -17.34 -23.04 -19.92
CA SER A 48 -18.23 -22.01 -19.40
C SER A 48 -18.43 -22.19 -17.89
N LEU A 49 -18.79 -21.10 -17.19
CA LEU A 49 -19.10 -21.09 -15.74
C LEU A 49 -17.96 -21.67 -14.86
N THR A 50 -16.70 -21.43 -15.27
CA THR A 50 -15.56 -21.77 -14.43
C THR A 50 -15.43 -20.74 -13.29
N LEU A 51 -14.87 -21.19 -12.17
CA LEU A 51 -14.67 -20.37 -10.97
C LEU A 51 -13.94 -19.05 -11.28
N ASN A 52 -14.57 -17.94 -10.93
CA ASN A 52 -13.98 -16.62 -11.00
C ASN A 52 -13.45 -16.21 -9.61
N ARG A 53 -12.14 -16.39 -9.38
CA ARG A 53 -11.51 -16.09 -8.08
C ARG A 53 -11.45 -14.62 -7.74
N ALA A 54 -11.82 -13.75 -8.65
CA ALA A 54 -11.89 -12.33 -8.36
C ALA A 54 -13.23 -11.93 -7.70
N THR A 55 -14.31 -12.69 -7.95
CA THR A 55 -15.66 -12.40 -7.43
C THR A 55 -16.24 -13.48 -6.55
N ASP A 56 -15.90 -14.76 -6.81
CA ASP A 56 -16.62 -15.90 -6.27
C ASP A 56 -15.84 -16.65 -5.15
N THR A 57 -14.63 -16.17 -4.82
CA THR A 57 -13.83 -16.69 -3.71
C THR A 57 -13.37 -15.57 -2.79
N THR A 58 -13.40 -15.87 -1.50
CA THR A 58 -12.84 -15.02 -0.46
C THR A 58 -11.47 -15.54 -0.03
N ARG A 59 -10.53 -14.63 0.24
CA ARG A 59 -9.17 -14.92 0.67
C ARG A 59 -8.74 -13.95 1.77
N GLN A 60 -7.86 -14.41 2.64
CA GLN A 60 -7.30 -13.56 3.68
C GLN A 60 -6.46 -12.44 3.02
N PRO A 61 -6.80 -11.16 3.26
CA PRO A 61 -6.14 -10.04 2.59
C PRO A 61 -4.74 -9.74 3.15
N GLY A 62 -4.40 -10.29 4.29
CA GLY A 62 -3.12 -10.05 4.94
C GLY A 62 -2.88 -8.56 5.21
N SER A 63 -1.63 -8.14 5.15
CA SER A 63 -1.22 -6.76 5.48
C SER A 63 -1.82 -5.65 4.61
N THR A 64 -2.59 -5.96 3.54
CA THR A 64 -3.34 -4.92 2.82
C THR A 64 -4.41 -4.30 3.70
N PHE A 65 -4.91 -5.02 4.69
CA PHE A 65 -5.95 -4.55 5.60
C PHE A 65 -5.46 -3.50 6.60
N LYS A 66 -4.17 -3.44 6.91
CA LYS A 66 -3.60 -2.39 7.77
C LYS A 66 -4.02 -0.98 7.35
N ILE A 67 -4.08 -0.74 6.04
CA ILE A 67 -4.46 0.56 5.48
C ILE A 67 -5.92 0.87 5.79
N LEU A 68 -6.81 -0.10 5.60
CA LEU A 68 -8.26 0.08 5.61
C LEU A 68 -8.87 0.01 7.02
N SER A 69 -8.49 -1.03 7.78
CA SER A 69 -9.05 -1.29 9.12
C SER A 69 -8.37 -0.50 10.23
N THR A 70 -7.13 -0.08 10.03
CA THR A 70 -6.29 0.48 11.09
C THR A 70 -5.90 1.92 10.81
N TYR A 71 -5.11 2.17 9.76
CA TYR A 71 -4.55 3.50 9.52
C TYR A 71 -5.57 4.49 8.96
N ALA A 72 -6.57 4.05 8.18
CA ALA A 72 -7.63 4.92 7.71
C ALA A 72 -8.44 5.52 8.87
N PRO A 73 -9.03 4.73 9.80
CA PRO A 73 -9.71 5.30 10.97
C PRO A 73 -8.77 6.06 11.92
N ALA A 74 -7.51 5.63 12.07
CA ALA A 74 -6.53 6.33 12.91
C ALA A 74 -6.32 7.78 12.46
N LEU A 75 -6.07 7.98 11.16
CA LEU A 75 -5.84 9.30 10.58
C LEU A 75 -7.15 10.10 10.39
N ASN A 76 -8.29 9.42 10.16
CA ASN A 76 -9.54 10.08 9.82
C ASN A 76 -10.33 10.61 11.03
N GLU A 77 -10.27 9.87 12.16
CA GLU A 77 -11.12 10.14 13.34
C GLU A 77 -10.37 10.23 14.66
N LYS A 78 -9.22 9.57 14.79
CA LYS A 78 -8.53 9.51 16.09
C LYS A 78 -7.49 10.62 16.30
N GLY A 79 -7.36 11.55 15.35
CA GLY A 79 -6.39 12.63 15.43
C GLY A 79 -4.94 12.14 15.37
N MET A 80 -4.71 10.88 14.97
CA MET A 80 -3.37 10.39 14.70
C MET A 80 -2.87 10.96 13.38
N THR A 81 -1.54 11.08 13.26
CA THR A 81 -0.87 11.59 12.07
C THR A 81 0.13 10.56 11.53
N LEU A 82 0.67 10.77 10.35
CA LEU A 82 1.75 9.92 9.83
C LEU A 82 3.02 9.97 10.71
N ALA A 83 3.16 11.03 11.51
CA ALA A 83 4.24 11.23 12.47
C ALA A 83 3.97 10.59 13.85
N THR A 84 2.73 10.16 14.13
CA THR A 84 2.41 9.47 15.40
C THR A 84 3.29 8.25 15.56
N THR A 85 3.94 8.12 16.72
CA THR A 85 4.92 7.08 17.02
C THR A 85 4.33 5.95 17.86
N PHE A 86 4.84 4.74 17.63
CA PHE A 86 4.56 3.54 18.41
C PHE A 86 5.87 2.80 18.68
N GLU A 87 5.94 2.10 19.83
CA GLU A 87 7.05 1.21 20.13
C GLU A 87 6.89 -0.14 19.41
N ASP A 88 7.78 -0.41 18.45
CA ASP A 88 7.92 -1.72 17.82
C ASP A 88 8.81 -2.62 18.68
N GLU A 89 8.19 -3.36 19.58
CA GLU A 89 8.77 -4.23 20.60
C GLU A 89 7.99 -5.54 20.69
N PRO A 90 8.48 -6.57 21.42
CA PRO A 90 7.70 -7.79 21.67
C PRO A 90 6.31 -7.49 22.24
N TYR A 91 5.29 -7.96 21.55
CA TYR A 91 3.89 -7.70 21.89
C TYR A 91 3.05 -8.96 21.72
N ASN A 92 2.04 -9.17 22.57
CA ASN A 92 1.16 -10.31 22.52
C ASN A 92 -0.30 -9.88 22.40
N TYR A 93 -1.09 -10.69 21.72
CA TYR A 93 -2.54 -10.59 21.75
C TYR A 93 -3.08 -10.89 23.18
N PRO A 94 -4.35 -10.57 23.48
CA PRO A 94 -4.95 -10.83 24.78
C PRO A 94 -4.95 -12.31 25.21
N ASP A 95 -4.92 -13.22 24.25
CA ASP A 95 -4.82 -14.68 24.50
C ASP A 95 -3.40 -15.16 24.79
N GLY A 96 -2.42 -14.24 24.78
CA GLY A 96 -1.01 -14.53 25.05
C GLY A 96 -0.20 -14.96 23.81
N SER A 97 -0.83 -15.11 22.64
CA SER A 97 -0.11 -15.44 21.41
C SER A 97 0.71 -14.24 20.92
N PRO A 98 1.95 -14.44 20.39
CA PRO A 98 2.82 -13.35 20.01
C PRO A 98 2.42 -12.71 18.68
N VAL A 99 2.52 -11.38 18.60
CA VAL A 99 2.51 -10.62 17.34
C VAL A 99 3.93 -10.57 16.79
N ASN A 100 4.15 -11.22 15.66
CA ASN A 100 5.47 -11.30 15.04
C ASN A 100 5.58 -10.36 13.83
N ASN A 101 6.66 -9.59 13.75
CA ASN A 101 7.02 -8.90 12.51
C ASN A 101 7.54 -9.88 11.46
N ALA A 102 7.29 -9.59 10.18
CA ALA A 102 7.81 -10.40 9.08
C ALA A 102 9.34 -10.44 9.05
N SER A 103 10.01 -9.36 9.50
CA SER A 103 11.46 -9.25 9.66
C SER A 103 12.03 -10.13 10.78
N LYS A 104 11.17 -10.61 11.69
CA LYS A 104 11.53 -11.30 12.94
C LYS A 104 12.44 -10.45 13.86
N SER A 105 12.38 -9.14 13.73
CA SER A 105 13.10 -8.15 14.53
C SER A 105 12.15 -7.00 14.88
N TYR A 106 12.56 -6.22 15.86
CA TYR A 106 11.84 -5.04 16.34
C TYR A 106 12.73 -3.81 16.18
N GLY A 107 12.11 -2.67 15.82
CA GLY A 107 12.83 -1.44 15.49
C GLY A 107 12.80 -0.35 16.57
N GLY A 108 12.11 -0.55 17.69
CA GLY A 108 11.88 0.48 18.71
C GLY A 108 10.88 1.52 18.24
N THR A 109 11.01 2.76 18.69
CA THR A 109 10.13 3.86 18.34
C THR A 109 10.07 4.05 16.81
N THR A 110 8.87 4.01 16.25
CA THR A 110 8.65 4.15 14.80
C THR A 110 7.35 4.88 14.50
N THR A 111 7.31 5.62 13.41
CA THR A 111 6.15 6.39 12.98
C THR A 111 5.15 5.52 12.22
N ILE A 112 3.88 5.95 12.15
CA ILE A 112 2.84 5.33 11.30
C ILE A 112 3.32 5.26 9.83
N ARG A 113 3.95 6.33 9.29
CA ARG A 113 4.51 6.33 7.93
C ARG A 113 5.48 5.17 7.73
N ARG A 114 6.46 5.03 8.62
CA ARG A 114 7.44 3.93 8.56
C ARG A 114 6.81 2.56 8.73
N ALA A 115 5.80 2.46 9.59
CA ALA A 115 5.05 1.23 9.79
C ALA A 115 4.26 0.81 8.55
N ILE A 116 3.69 1.75 7.81
CA ILE A 116 3.05 1.50 6.50
C ILE A 116 4.09 1.05 5.48
N GLN A 117 5.17 1.82 5.31
CA GLN A 117 6.27 1.56 4.38
C GLN A 117 6.85 0.16 4.51
N ASN A 118 7.17 -0.25 5.75
CA ASN A 118 7.82 -1.52 6.06
C ASN A 118 6.84 -2.62 6.47
N SER A 119 5.55 -2.31 6.47
CA SER A 119 4.48 -3.25 6.84
C SER A 119 4.66 -3.87 8.23
N ILE A 120 5.01 -3.07 9.24
CA ILE A 120 5.28 -3.53 10.61
C ILE A 120 3.99 -4.04 11.25
N ASN A 121 4.01 -5.27 11.79
CA ASN A 121 2.83 -5.92 12.34
C ASN A 121 2.48 -5.39 13.72
N VAL A 122 3.47 -5.29 14.61
CA VAL A 122 3.27 -4.86 16.00
C VAL A 122 2.63 -3.49 16.06
N VAL A 123 3.14 -2.54 15.28
CA VAL A 123 2.60 -1.18 15.24
C VAL A 123 1.15 -1.16 14.72
N ALA A 124 0.85 -1.96 13.68
CA ALA A 124 -0.52 -2.02 13.17
C ALA A 124 -1.51 -2.57 14.21
N VAL A 125 -1.11 -3.60 14.98
CA VAL A 125 -1.97 -4.17 16.04
C VAL A 125 -2.16 -3.18 17.19
N LYS A 126 -1.09 -2.56 17.69
CA LYS A 126 -1.16 -1.52 18.73
C LYS A 126 -2.01 -0.31 18.29
N CYS A 127 -1.84 0.12 17.04
CA CYS A 127 -2.65 1.21 16.48
C CYS A 127 -4.14 0.83 16.39
N LEU A 128 -4.49 -0.41 15.97
CA LEU A 128 -5.88 -0.86 15.97
C LEU A 128 -6.46 -0.99 17.39
N GLU A 129 -5.65 -1.34 18.37
CA GLU A 129 -6.09 -1.36 19.78
C GLU A 129 -6.53 0.05 20.24
N GLU A 130 -5.78 1.10 19.88
CA GLU A 130 -6.16 2.49 20.17
C GLU A 130 -7.33 3.00 19.31
N VAL A 131 -7.41 2.57 18.05
CA VAL A 131 -8.53 2.84 17.14
C VAL A 131 -9.81 2.17 17.62
N THR A 132 -9.73 1.00 18.13
CA THR A 132 -10.68 -0.04 18.48
C THR A 132 -11.07 -0.93 17.29
N PRO A 133 -11.15 -2.26 17.49
CA PRO A 133 -11.56 -3.19 16.43
C PRO A 133 -12.95 -2.90 15.86
N GLU A 134 -13.89 -2.42 16.68
CA GLU A 134 -15.25 -2.09 16.26
C GLU A 134 -15.26 -0.93 15.27
N LEU A 135 -14.48 0.13 15.51
CA LEU A 135 -14.34 1.23 14.56
C LEU A 135 -13.66 0.75 13.28
N GLY A 136 -12.61 -0.07 13.39
CA GLY A 136 -11.96 -0.68 12.24
C GLY A 136 -12.93 -1.47 11.37
N LEU A 137 -13.78 -2.31 11.98
CA LEU A 137 -14.82 -3.08 11.28
C LEU A 137 -15.84 -2.17 10.58
N GLN A 138 -16.29 -1.10 11.25
CA GLN A 138 -17.19 -0.12 10.65
C GLN A 138 -16.58 0.57 9.41
N TYR A 139 -15.27 0.85 9.43
CA TYR A 139 -14.58 1.40 8.26
C TYR A 139 -14.54 0.41 7.10
N LEU A 140 -14.34 -0.88 7.38
CA LEU A 140 -14.39 -1.92 6.35
C LEU A 140 -15.78 -2.04 5.71
N ASP A 141 -16.86 -1.94 6.50
CA ASP A 141 -18.24 -1.84 5.96
C ASP A 141 -18.41 -0.62 5.04
N ASN A 142 -17.86 0.52 5.48
CA ASN A 142 -17.90 1.75 4.68
C ASN A 142 -17.09 1.60 3.38
N PHE A 143 -16.00 0.85 3.37
CA PHE A 143 -15.24 0.52 2.18
C PHE A 143 -15.90 -0.56 1.28
N GLY A 144 -17.05 -1.09 1.68
CA GLY A 144 -17.91 -1.92 0.85
C GLY A 144 -17.62 -3.43 0.89
N PHE A 145 -16.95 -3.92 1.93
CA PHE A 145 -16.81 -5.35 2.14
C PHE A 145 -18.13 -5.97 2.60
N THR A 146 -18.48 -7.13 2.04
CA THR A 146 -19.78 -7.79 2.28
C THR A 146 -19.65 -9.14 2.99
N THR A 147 -18.42 -9.59 3.23
CA THR A 147 -18.11 -10.93 3.78
C THR A 147 -17.61 -10.89 5.22
N LEU A 148 -17.74 -9.75 5.89
CA LEU A 148 -17.29 -9.54 7.26
C LEU A 148 -18.26 -10.20 8.26
N ALA A 149 -17.71 -10.78 9.32
CA ALA A 149 -18.47 -11.34 10.44
C ALA A 149 -18.66 -10.25 11.53
N HIS A 150 -19.92 -10.02 11.91
CA HIS A 150 -20.33 -8.94 12.84
C HIS A 150 -20.69 -9.44 14.25
N GLY A 151 -20.55 -10.72 14.53
CA GLY A 151 -20.93 -11.31 15.82
C GLY A 151 -22.45 -11.48 16.00
N THR A 152 -23.16 -11.70 14.90
CA THR A 152 -24.61 -11.88 14.89
C THR A 152 -25.01 -13.37 14.73
N GLU A 153 -26.28 -13.68 14.86
CA GLU A 153 -26.77 -15.05 14.57
C GLU A 153 -26.53 -15.49 13.11
N ALA A 154 -26.32 -14.55 12.19
CA ALA A 154 -25.95 -14.86 10.79
C ALA A 154 -24.52 -15.37 10.68
N ASP A 155 -23.65 -15.03 11.63
CA ASP A 155 -22.23 -15.39 11.67
C ASP A 155 -21.98 -16.68 12.48
N LYS A 156 -23.04 -17.45 12.74
CA LYS A 156 -23.00 -18.69 13.53
C LYS A 156 -22.60 -19.86 12.63
N ASP A 157 -21.58 -20.56 13.03
CA ASP A 157 -21.14 -21.79 12.36
C ASP A 157 -21.99 -23.02 12.74
N ALA A 158 -21.66 -24.15 12.14
CA ALA A 158 -22.38 -25.43 12.38
C ALA A 158 -22.28 -25.92 13.83
N ASP A 159 -21.25 -25.53 14.56
CA ASP A 159 -20.99 -25.91 15.95
C ASP A 159 -21.67 -24.95 16.94
N GLY A 160 -22.28 -23.89 16.45
CA GLY A 160 -22.99 -22.90 17.23
C GLY A 160 -22.12 -21.73 17.73
N THR A 161 -20.87 -21.64 17.28
CA THR A 161 -19.97 -20.52 17.58
C THR A 161 -20.34 -19.31 16.72
N ILE A 162 -20.52 -18.17 17.36
CA ILE A 162 -20.76 -16.89 16.66
C ILE A 162 -19.41 -16.19 16.47
N TRP A 163 -19.04 -15.94 15.23
CA TRP A 163 -17.79 -15.31 14.85
C TRP A 163 -17.93 -13.79 14.69
N THR A 164 -16.84 -13.08 14.98
CA THR A 164 -16.74 -11.64 14.72
C THR A 164 -15.36 -11.28 14.21
N ASP A 165 -15.31 -10.39 13.25
CA ASP A 165 -14.06 -9.81 12.74
C ASP A 165 -13.62 -8.57 13.53
N ALA A 166 -14.46 -8.06 14.49
CA ALA A 166 -14.08 -7.01 15.41
C ALA A 166 -13.08 -7.53 16.46
N ASN A 167 -11.85 -7.77 16.02
CA ASN A 167 -10.75 -8.27 16.85
C ASN A 167 -9.38 -7.75 16.36
N LEU A 168 -8.34 -7.82 17.19
CA LEU A 168 -7.02 -7.30 16.85
C LEU A 168 -6.34 -7.98 15.65
N PRO A 169 -6.47 -9.30 15.40
CA PRO A 169 -6.00 -9.96 14.19
C PRO A 169 -6.49 -9.31 12.88
N MET A 170 -7.64 -8.62 12.87
CA MET A 170 -8.15 -7.89 11.73
C MET A 170 -7.15 -6.82 11.21
N ALA A 171 -6.32 -6.22 12.09
CA ALA A 171 -5.26 -5.32 11.66
C ALA A 171 -4.32 -5.95 10.64
N LEU A 172 -4.10 -7.27 10.74
CA LEU A 172 -3.21 -8.03 9.87
C LEU A 172 -3.96 -8.79 8.77
N GLY A 173 -5.27 -8.56 8.63
CA GLY A 173 -6.13 -9.24 7.67
C GLY A 173 -6.51 -10.65 8.08
N GLY A 174 -6.51 -10.96 9.39
CA GLY A 174 -7.07 -12.19 9.95
C GLY A 174 -8.57 -12.04 10.08
N LEU A 175 -9.33 -12.64 9.17
CA LEU A 175 -10.80 -12.54 9.08
C LEU A 175 -11.44 -13.93 9.13
N THR A 176 -12.71 -13.99 9.50
CA THR A 176 -13.49 -15.22 9.53
C THR A 176 -13.62 -15.84 8.12
N HIS A 177 -13.99 -15.04 7.13
CA HIS A 177 -14.23 -15.52 5.76
C HIS A 177 -13.22 -15.01 4.73
N GLY A 178 -12.50 -13.93 5.04
CA GLY A 178 -11.68 -13.20 4.06
C GLY A 178 -12.52 -12.32 3.14
N VAL A 179 -11.93 -11.83 2.04
CA VAL A 179 -12.56 -10.89 1.11
C VAL A 179 -12.35 -11.29 -0.34
N THR A 180 -13.19 -10.76 -1.24
CA THR A 180 -13.01 -10.96 -2.68
C THR A 180 -11.94 -9.99 -3.23
N ASN A 181 -11.32 -10.35 -4.35
CA ASN A 181 -10.34 -9.50 -5.02
C ASN A 181 -10.94 -8.17 -5.47
N VAL A 182 -12.17 -8.21 -6.01
CA VAL A 182 -12.83 -7.01 -6.51
C VAL A 182 -13.23 -6.03 -5.40
N GLU A 183 -13.68 -6.52 -4.23
CA GLU A 183 -13.98 -5.67 -3.06
C GLU A 183 -12.71 -4.99 -2.56
N LEU A 184 -11.60 -5.73 -2.45
CA LEU A 184 -10.32 -5.17 -2.04
C LEU A 184 -9.81 -4.12 -3.05
N CYS A 185 -9.97 -4.38 -4.36
CA CYS A 185 -9.67 -3.41 -5.41
C CYS A 185 -10.50 -2.12 -5.26
N ALA A 186 -11.81 -2.26 -5.02
CA ALA A 186 -12.74 -1.14 -4.87
C ALA A 186 -12.47 -0.30 -3.60
N ALA A 187 -12.08 -0.95 -2.50
CA ALA A 187 -11.70 -0.26 -1.27
C ALA A 187 -10.46 0.63 -1.48
N TYR A 188 -9.45 0.12 -2.18
CA TYR A 188 -8.28 0.92 -2.56
C TYR A 188 -8.59 1.97 -3.62
N ALA A 189 -9.51 1.68 -4.54
CA ALA A 189 -10.01 2.67 -5.50
C ALA A 189 -10.70 3.86 -4.79
N ALA A 190 -11.33 3.65 -3.64
CA ALA A 190 -11.90 4.75 -2.85
C ALA A 190 -10.81 5.68 -2.30
N ILE A 191 -9.66 5.15 -1.85
CA ILE A 191 -8.52 5.96 -1.44
C ILE A 191 -7.98 6.75 -2.64
N ALA A 192 -7.74 6.07 -3.77
CA ALA A 192 -7.28 6.68 -5.02
C ALA A 192 -8.25 7.74 -5.59
N ASN A 193 -9.52 7.71 -5.16
CA ASN A 193 -10.58 8.63 -5.53
C ASN A 193 -10.91 9.63 -4.41
N ASN A 194 -9.89 10.14 -3.74
CA ASN A 194 -10.01 11.18 -2.70
C ASN A 194 -10.99 10.81 -1.58
N GLY A 195 -11.00 9.53 -1.19
CA GLY A 195 -11.87 9.03 -0.12
C GLY A 195 -13.32 8.74 -0.53
N ASN A 196 -13.62 8.73 -1.82
CA ASN A 196 -14.96 8.47 -2.34
C ASN A 196 -15.06 7.04 -2.89
N TYR A 197 -15.83 6.19 -2.21
CA TYR A 197 -16.13 4.84 -2.65
C TYR A 197 -17.23 4.83 -3.71
N ILE A 198 -17.01 4.13 -4.81
CA ILE A 198 -18.00 3.83 -5.84
C ILE A 198 -18.09 2.30 -5.96
N GLU A 199 -19.33 1.78 -5.84
CA GLU A 199 -19.57 0.35 -6.03
C GLU A 199 -19.09 -0.12 -7.41
N PRO A 200 -18.39 -1.24 -7.53
CA PRO A 200 -17.91 -1.75 -8.82
C PRO A 200 -19.01 -1.92 -9.86
N ILE A 201 -18.83 -1.31 -11.04
CA ILE A 201 -19.81 -1.29 -12.12
C ILE A 201 -19.31 -2.15 -13.27
N TYR A 202 -20.01 -3.25 -13.56
CA TYR A 202 -19.68 -4.21 -14.61
C TYR A 202 -20.41 -3.94 -15.92
N TYR A 203 -21.52 -3.18 -15.86
CA TYR A 203 -22.31 -2.76 -17.02
C TYR A 203 -22.96 -1.40 -16.73
N THR A 204 -23.07 -0.59 -17.73
CA THR A 204 -23.70 0.74 -17.61
C THR A 204 -25.18 0.69 -17.91
N LYS A 205 -25.59 -0.21 -18.82
CA LYS A 205 -26.97 -0.29 -19.29
C LYS A 205 -27.33 -1.72 -19.75
N ILE A 206 -28.53 -2.17 -19.40
CA ILE A 206 -29.14 -3.38 -19.96
C ILE A 206 -30.39 -2.95 -20.72
N LEU A 207 -30.49 -3.39 -21.98
CA LEU A 207 -31.61 -3.11 -22.86
C LEU A 207 -32.42 -4.40 -23.10
N ASP A 208 -33.74 -4.25 -23.32
CA ASP A 208 -34.57 -5.33 -23.84
C ASP A 208 -34.33 -5.52 -25.37
N HIS A 209 -34.99 -6.50 -25.94
CA HIS A 209 -34.87 -6.81 -27.38
C HIS A 209 -35.44 -5.67 -28.33
N ASN A 210 -36.22 -4.73 -27.78
CA ASN A 210 -36.74 -3.56 -28.49
C ASN A 210 -35.88 -2.32 -28.33
N GLY A 211 -34.80 -2.39 -27.55
CA GLY A 211 -33.91 -1.27 -27.22
C GLY A 211 -34.38 -0.40 -26.05
N ASN A 212 -35.42 -0.81 -25.31
CA ASN A 212 -35.82 -0.09 -24.10
C ASN A 212 -34.85 -0.39 -22.94
N VAL A 213 -34.57 0.62 -22.15
CA VAL A 213 -33.67 0.49 -20.97
C VAL A 213 -34.39 -0.32 -19.88
N LEU A 214 -33.84 -1.46 -19.52
CA LEU A 214 -34.29 -2.27 -18.39
C LEU A 214 -33.58 -1.86 -17.10
N ILE A 215 -32.27 -1.66 -17.15
CA ILE A 215 -31.44 -1.25 -16.04
C ILE A 215 -30.42 -0.22 -16.54
N GLU A 216 -30.23 0.82 -15.76
CA GLU A 216 -29.17 1.80 -15.96
C GLU A 216 -28.43 2.01 -14.63
N LYS A 217 -27.11 1.84 -14.63
CA LYS A 217 -26.25 2.05 -13.46
C LYS A 217 -25.60 3.41 -13.54
N ASN A 218 -25.62 4.13 -12.42
CA ASN A 218 -24.97 5.43 -12.28
C ASN A 218 -23.76 5.29 -11.34
N SER A 219 -22.71 6.05 -11.61
CA SER A 219 -21.51 6.16 -10.76
C SER A 219 -21.80 7.04 -9.53
N ALA A 220 -22.72 6.61 -8.65
CA ALA A 220 -22.98 7.31 -7.41
C ALA A 220 -21.95 6.88 -6.37
N GLY A 221 -21.09 7.82 -5.98
CA GLY A 221 -20.11 7.60 -4.90
C GLY A 221 -20.64 8.06 -3.54
N ARG A 222 -20.00 7.55 -2.48
CA ARG A 222 -20.14 8.06 -1.11
C ARG A 222 -18.77 8.32 -0.50
N SER A 223 -18.63 9.38 0.26
CA SER A 223 -17.40 9.64 1.02
C SER A 223 -17.29 8.62 2.15
N VAL A 224 -16.12 7.99 2.28
CA VAL A 224 -15.81 7.00 3.32
C VAL A 224 -14.69 7.45 4.23
N ILE A 225 -13.79 8.31 3.73
CA ILE A 225 -12.75 9.01 4.48
C ILE A 225 -12.59 10.43 3.93
N LYS A 226 -11.97 11.33 4.69
CA LYS A 226 -11.62 12.68 4.24
C LYS A 226 -10.64 12.62 3.05
N GLU A 227 -10.68 13.63 2.20
CA GLU A 227 -9.73 13.79 1.09
C GLU A 227 -8.28 13.88 1.60
N SER A 228 -8.06 14.62 2.70
CA SER A 228 -6.75 14.70 3.36
C SER A 228 -6.26 13.33 3.83
N THR A 229 -7.11 12.55 4.50
CA THR A 229 -6.78 11.18 4.93
C THR A 229 -6.42 10.28 3.74
N ALA A 230 -7.20 10.35 2.66
CA ALA A 230 -6.95 9.59 1.44
C ALA A 230 -5.58 9.94 0.83
N TRP A 231 -5.25 11.23 0.78
CA TRP A 231 -3.97 11.69 0.27
C TRP A 231 -2.80 11.31 1.18
N LEU A 232 -2.93 11.44 2.52
CA LEU A 232 -1.92 11.01 3.49
C LEU A 232 -1.60 9.52 3.37
N LEU A 233 -2.64 8.68 3.26
CA LEU A 233 -2.46 7.23 3.02
C LEU A 233 -1.79 6.98 1.67
N THR A 234 -2.15 7.73 0.62
CA THR A 234 -1.52 7.64 -0.71
C THR A 234 -0.03 7.95 -0.61
N SER A 235 0.34 9.07 0.02
CA SER A 235 1.74 9.47 0.22
C SER A 235 2.54 8.41 0.99
N ALA A 236 1.99 7.83 2.05
CA ALA A 236 2.65 6.76 2.79
C ALA A 236 2.75 5.46 1.97
N MET A 237 1.79 5.18 1.08
CA MET A 237 1.81 4.02 0.18
C MET A 237 2.71 4.21 -1.05
N GLU A 238 3.02 5.45 -1.44
CA GLU A 238 4.12 5.74 -2.38
C GLU A 238 5.45 5.28 -1.79
N ASP A 239 5.69 5.52 -0.49
CA ASP A 239 6.92 5.04 0.18
C ASP A 239 7.01 3.51 0.20
N VAL A 240 5.88 2.78 0.30
CA VAL A 240 5.87 1.32 0.16
C VAL A 240 6.44 0.88 -1.19
N VAL A 241 6.09 1.60 -2.27
CA VAL A 241 6.53 1.29 -3.64
C VAL A 241 7.92 1.85 -3.92
N ASN A 242 8.25 3.04 -3.42
CA ASN A 242 9.52 3.68 -3.71
C ASN A 242 10.70 3.08 -2.94
N GLN A 243 10.50 2.68 -1.69
CA GLN A 243 11.58 2.24 -0.80
C GLN A 243 11.17 1.16 0.21
N GLY A 244 9.94 0.66 0.14
CA GLY A 244 9.39 -0.32 1.07
C GLY A 244 9.22 -1.72 0.47
N THR A 245 8.17 -2.41 0.91
CA THR A 245 7.90 -3.82 0.54
C THR A 245 7.40 -4.00 -0.89
N GLY A 246 7.02 -2.92 -1.57
CA GLY A 246 6.41 -2.90 -2.91
C GLY A 246 7.33 -2.48 -4.05
N THR A 247 8.64 -2.36 -3.85
CA THR A 247 9.58 -1.81 -4.84
C THR A 247 9.58 -2.53 -6.19
N ALA A 248 9.22 -3.82 -6.22
CA ALA A 248 9.04 -4.57 -7.47
C ALA A 248 7.87 -4.07 -8.35
N CYS A 249 7.00 -3.21 -7.81
CA CYS A 249 5.82 -2.67 -8.50
C CYS A 249 6.02 -1.23 -9.02
N GLN A 250 7.20 -0.66 -8.91
CA GLN A 250 7.51 0.66 -9.51
C GLN A 250 7.28 0.62 -11.02
N LEU A 251 6.69 1.69 -11.55
CA LEU A 251 6.57 1.96 -12.98
C LEU A 251 7.59 3.05 -13.36
N ASP A 252 8.12 2.98 -14.57
CA ASP A 252 9.22 3.87 -14.98
C ASP A 252 8.73 5.31 -15.21
N ASP A 253 7.50 5.47 -15.73
CA ASP A 253 6.94 6.76 -16.15
C ASP A 253 5.57 7.03 -15.47
N MET A 254 5.37 6.56 -14.22
CA MET A 254 4.09 6.76 -13.54
C MET A 254 4.23 6.59 -12.02
N THR A 255 3.68 7.53 -11.26
CA THR A 255 3.61 7.44 -9.81
C THR A 255 2.67 6.30 -9.38
N VAL A 256 3.10 5.52 -8.39
CA VAL A 256 2.37 4.37 -7.85
C VAL A 256 2.29 4.44 -6.35
N ALA A 257 1.09 4.31 -5.81
CA ALA A 257 0.85 4.03 -4.41
C ALA A 257 0.28 2.61 -4.26
N GLY A 258 0.68 1.87 -3.23
CA GLY A 258 0.17 0.51 -3.07
C GLY A 258 0.64 -0.19 -1.82
N LYS A 259 0.09 -1.38 -1.59
CA LYS A 259 0.37 -2.18 -0.40
C LYS A 259 0.48 -3.66 -0.74
N THR A 260 1.50 -4.30 -0.19
CA THR A 260 1.65 -5.75 -0.22
C THR A 260 0.81 -6.42 0.86
N GLY A 261 0.28 -7.59 0.56
CA GLY A 261 -0.35 -8.50 1.51
C GLY A 261 0.30 -9.88 1.43
N THR A 262 0.57 -10.45 2.60
CA THR A 262 1.10 -11.80 2.71
C THR A 262 0.47 -12.40 3.95
N THR A 263 -0.14 -13.58 3.80
CA THR A 263 -0.64 -14.35 4.95
C THR A 263 0.46 -15.25 5.51
N ASP A 264 0.25 -15.74 6.72
CA ASP A 264 1.13 -16.69 7.37
C ASP A 264 1.39 -17.89 6.43
N ALA A 265 2.60 -18.41 6.48
CA ALA A 265 3.06 -19.50 5.61
C ALA A 265 3.04 -19.21 4.08
N TYR A 266 2.77 -17.98 3.63
CA TYR A 266 2.73 -17.60 2.21
C TYR A 266 1.63 -18.33 1.42
N ASN A 267 0.45 -18.51 2.01
CA ASN A 267 -0.69 -19.13 1.34
C ASN A 267 -1.38 -18.17 0.37
N ASP A 268 -1.54 -16.91 0.78
CA ASP A 268 -2.10 -15.84 -0.04
C ASP A 268 -1.10 -14.69 -0.18
N LEU A 269 -0.88 -14.28 -1.40
CA LEU A 269 -0.02 -13.16 -1.75
C LEU A 269 -0.81 -12.12 -2.52
N TRP A 270 -0.75 -10.88 -2.05
CA TRP A 270 -1.46 -9.75 -2.61
C TRP A 270 -0.53 -8.58 -2.94
N PHE A 271 -0.84 -7.90 -4.01
CA PHE A 271 -0.47 -6.51 -4.19
C PHE A 271 -1.68 -5.75 -4.69
N VAL A 272 -2.03 -4.69 -3.97
CA VAL A 272 -3.07 -3.75 -4.37
C VAL A 272 -2.40 -2.39 -4.50
N GLY A 273 -2.47 -1.82 -5.68
CA GLY A 273 -1.85 -0.53 -5.96
C GLY A 273 -2.61 0.23 -7.04
N TYR A 274 -2.36 1.51 -7.10
CA TYR A 274 -3.00 2.42 -8.03
C TYR A 274 -2.05 3.49 -8.52
N THR A 275 -2.41 4.05 -9.64
CA THR A 275 -1.86 5.26 -10.24
C THR A 275 -2.94 6.34 -10.23
N PRO A 276 -2.69 7.57 -10.64
CA PRO A 276 -3.76 8.56 -10.85
C PRO A 276 -4.83 8.16 -11.89
N TYR A 277 -4.67 7.02 -12.57
CA TYR A 277 -5.60 6.54 -13.62
C TYR A 277 -6.41 5.32 -13.21
N TYR A 278 -5.77 4.29 -12.65
CA TYR A 278 -6.39 2.99 -12.41
C TYR A 278 -5.92 2.36 -11.10
N THR A 279 -6.84 1.66 -10.45
CA THR A 279 -6.56 0.79 -9.31
C THR A 279 -6.56 -0.67 -9.75
N CYS A 280 -5.57 -1.42 -9.30
CA CYS A 280 -5.42 -2.83 -9.63
C CYS A 280 -5.10 -3.68 -8.40
N ALA A 281 -5.85 -4.75 -8.19
CA ALA A 281 -5.58 -5.77 -7.16
C ALA A 281 -5.19 -7.08 -7.82
N VAL A 282 -4.10 -7.69 -7.36
CA VAL A 282 -3.64 -9.02 -7.79
C VAL A 282 -3.50 -9.92 -6.58
N TRP A 283 -4.11 -11.09 -6.66
CA TRP A 283 -3.94 -12.20 -5.73
C TRP A 283 -3.21 -13.36 -6.40
N SER A 284 -2.42 -14.09 -5.62
CA SER A 284 -1.84 -15.38 -6.01
C SER A 284 -1.84 -16.33 -4.83
N GLY A 285 -2.27 -17.59 -5.07
CA GLY A 285 -2.37 -18.62 -4.04
C GLY A 285 -2.86 -19.95 -4.64
N PHE A 286 -2.98 -20.96 -3.79
CA PHE A 286 -3.65 -22.22 -4.15
C PHE A 286 -5.10 -22.19 -3.70
N ASP A 287 -5.98 -22.87 -4.45
CA ASP A 287 -7.42 -22.97 -4.11
C ASP A 287 -7.65 -23.65 -2.75
N ASN A 288 -6.85 -24.63 -2.41
CA ASN A 288 -6.89 -25.38 -1.17
C ASN A 288 -6.00 -24.80 -0.05
N ASN A 289 -5.62 -23.53 -0.15
CA ASN A 289 -4.85 -22.79 0.86
C ASN A 289 -3.49 -23.42 1.23
N GLU A 290 -2.81 -23.99 0.24
CA GLU A 290 -1.44 -24.50 0.40
C GLU A 290 -0.41 -23.38 0.30
N LYS A 291 0.77 -23.64 0.89
CA LYS A 291 1.90 -22.73 0.84
C LYS A 291 2.48 -22.60 -0.57
N LEU A 292 2.64 -21.36 -1.04
CA LEU A 292 3.32 -21.09 -2.30
C LEU A 292 4.82 -21.38 -2.20
N PRO A 293 5.40 -21.99 -3.25
CA PRO A 293 6.83 -22.20 -3.36
C PRO A 293 7.58 -20.85 -3.44
N GLU A 294 8.88 -20.85 -3.11
CA GLU A 294 9.66 -19.60 -3.00
C GLU A 294 9.78 -18.83 -4.31
N ASP A 295 9.92 -19.54 -5.41
CA ASP A 295 10.02 -18.96 -6.76
C ASP A 295 8.69 -18.33 -7.25
N ALA A 296 7.57 -18.65 -6.62
CA ALA A 296 6.26 -18.05 -6.92
C ALA A 296 5.92 -16.82 -6.06
N ARG A 297 6.73 -16.48 -5.04
CA ARG A 297 6.37 -15.44 -4.05
C ARG A 297 6.34 -14.02 -4.59
N ASP A 298 6.97 -13.75 -5.73
CA ASP A 298 6.94 -12.43 -6.38
C ASP A 298 6.04 -12.37 -7.61
N PHE A 299 5.36 -13.48 -7.93
CA PHE A 299 4.54 -13.58 -9.14
C PHE A 299 3.45 -12.51 -9.20
N HIS A 300 2.74 -12.26 -8.11
CA HIS A 300 1.67 -11.25 -8.01
C HIS A 300 2.18 -9.84 -8.28
N LYS A 301 3.33 -9.44 -7.73
CA LYS A 301 3.97 -8.15 -7.97
C LYS A 301 4.43 -7.98 -9.41
N ASN A 302 5.10 -9.00 -9.95
CA ASN A 302 5.56 -9.02 -11.32
C ASN A 302 4.40 -8.97 -12.33
N LEU A 303 3.30 -9.69 -12.03
CA LEU A 303 2.10 -9.67 -12.85
C LEU A 303 1.46 -8.28 -12.83
N TRP A 304 1.30 -7.68 -11.63
CA TRP A 304 0.78 -6.33 -11.46
C TRP A 304 1.60 -5.33 -12.28
N LYS A 305 2.93 -5.30 -12.10
CA LYS A 305 3.82 -4.39 -12.83
C LYS A 305 3.67 -4.54 -14.33
N LYS A 306 3.74 -5.75 -14.87
CA LYS A 306 3.64 -6.01 -16.31
C LYS A 306 2.32 -5.54 -16.92
N VAL A 307 1.21 -5.75 -16.21
CA VAL A 307 -0.11 -5.32 -16.70
C VAL A 307 -0.23 -3.81 -16.61
N MET A 308 0.11 -3.22 -15.46
CA MET A 308 0.01 -1.77 -15.26
C MET A 308 0.94 -1.00 -16.21
N THR A 309 2.19 -1.43 -16.40
CA THR A 309 3.06 -0.82 -17.42
C THR A 309 2.37 -0.78 -18.79
N ARG A 310 1.79 -1.90 -19.20
CA ARG A 310 1.19 -2.02 -20.54
C ARG A 310 -0.06 -1.16 -20.71
N ILE A 311 -0.93 -1.07 -19.69
CA ILE A 311 -2.14 -0.26 -19.81
C ILE A 311 -1.88 1.24 -19.65
N HIS A 312 -0.69 1.63 -19.20
CA HIS A 312 -0.25 3.02 -19.10
C HIS A 312 0.59 3.48 -20.31
N GLU A 313 0.90 2.58 -21.26
CA GLU A 313 1.63 2.95 -22.49
C GLU A 313 0.91 4.10 -23.22
N GLY A 314 1.59 5.24 -23.35
CA GLY A 314 1.06 6.43 -24.02
C GLY A 314 0.17 7.32 -23.15
N LEU A 315 -0.08 7.00 -21.91
CA LEU A 315 -0.68 7.93 -20.95
C LEU A 315 0.37 8.93 -20.47
N PRO A 316 0.01 10.21 -20.29
CA PRO A 316 0.90 11.19 -19.68
C PRO A 316 1.31 10.77 -18.27
N ASP A 317 2.56 11.02 -17.89
CA ASP A 317 2.98 10.93 -16.50
C ASP A 317 2.13 11.88 -15.65
N LYS A 318 1.71 11.41 -14.47
CA LYS A 318 0.83 12.14 -13.58
C LYS A 318 1.15 11.78 -12.13
N GLU A 319 1.26 12.81 -11.29
CA GLU A 319 1.37 12.68 -9.84
C GLU A 319 -0.01 12.72 -9.17
N PHE A 320 -0.07 12.34 -7.90
CA PHE A 320 -1.28 12.50 -7.09
C PHE A 320 -1.39 13.95 -6.62
N ASP A 321 -2.51 14.59 -6.91
CA ASP A 321 -2.77 15.98 -6.56
C ASP A 321 -2.91 16.12 -5.03
N MET A 322 -2.05 16.93 -4.40
CA MET A 322 -2.13 17.22 -2.98
C MET A 322 -3.29 18.19 -2.73
N PRO A 323 -4.27 17.85 -1.88
CA PRO A 323 -5.40 18.72 -1.59
C PRO A 323 -4.98 19.92 -0.73
N ALA A 324 -5.74 21.01 -0.82
CA ALA A 324 -5.48 22.22 -0.03
C ALA A 324 -5.67 22.03 1.49
N SER A 325 -6.28 20.92 1.90
CA SER A 325 -6.43 20.51 3.30
C SER A 325 -5.20 19.82 3.88
N VAL A 326 -4.11 19.67 3.11
CA VAL A 326 -2.85 19.05 3.56
C VAL A 326 -1.72 20.06 3.44
N GLU A 327 -0.87 20.11 4.45
CA GLU A 327 0.34 20.94 4.46
C GLU A 327 1.58 20.16 4.87
N LYS A 328 2.76 20.71 4.49
CA LYS A 328 4.07 20.16 4.83
C LYS A 328 4.62 20.91 6.05
N ILE A 329 5.01 20.16 7.07
CA ILE A 329 5.56 20.71 8.32
C ILE A 329 6.89 20.03 8.61
N SER A 330 7.87 20.83 9.05
CA SER A 330 9.12 20.31 9.62
C SER A 330 8.86 19.82 11.04
N ILE A 331 9.23 18.59 11.34
CA ILE A 331 9.04 17.95 12.65
C ILE A 331 10.34 17.30 13.13
N CYS A 332 10.42 17.02 14.43
CA CYS A 332 11.44 16.14 14.96
C CYS A 332 11.14 14.69 14.52
N GLU A 333 12.11 14.01 13.91
CA GLU A 333 11.96 12.65 13.42
C GLU A 333 11.61 11.65 14.54
N GLU A 334 12.12 11.89 15.75
CA GLU A 334 11.95 10.94 16.86
C GLU A 334 10.63 11.12 17.62
N THR A 335 10.15 12.37 17.75
CA THR A 335 8.95 12.65 18.55
C THR A 335 7.71 12.98 17.71
N GLY A 336 7.87 13.30 16.43
CA GLY A 336 6.78 13.79 15.58
C GLY A 336 6.29 15.20 15.91
N LEU A 337 6.90 15.88 16.89
CA LEU A 337 6.54 17.22 17.35
C LEU A 337 7.33 18.31 16.61
N LEU A 338 6.96 19.58 16.78
CA LEU A 338 7.71 20.71 16.19
C LEU A 338 9.17 20.68 16.67
N PRO A 339 10.14 20.91 15.78
CA PRO A 339 11.54 20.72 16.12
C PRO A 339 12.09 21.87 16.96
N ARG A 340 13.05 21.56 17.84
CA ARG A 340 13.92 22.51 18.54
C ARG A 340 15.35 22.38 18.04
N ALA A 341 16.20 23.29 18.48
CA ALA A 341 17.64 23.23 18.18
C ALA A 341 18.20 21.88 18.69
N GLY A 342 18.85 21.11 17.79
CA GLY A 342 19.40 19.79 18.08
C GLY A 342 18.53 18.61 17.67
N CYS A 343 17.27 18.82 17.27
CA CYS A 343 16.45 17.75 16.74
C CYS A 343 16.95 17.23 15.38
N PRO A 344 16.89 15.92 15.13
CA PRO A 344 16.87 15.41 13.77
C PRO A 344 15.56 15.86 13.11
N VAL A 345 15.66 16.63 12.02
CA VAL A 345 14.48 17.25 11.39
C VAL A 345 14.14 16.53 10.10
N ILE A 346 12.87 16.16 9.97
CA ILE A 346 12.28 15.67 8.73
C ILE A 346 11.07 16.53 8.34
N THR A 347 10.64 16.42 7.09
CA THR A 347 9.39 17.02 6.62
C THR A 347 8.32 15.95 6.55
N GLU A 348 7.15 16.24 7.14
CA GLU A 348 6.00 15.34 7.12
C GLU A 348 4.75 16.12 6.66
N TYR A 349 3.74 15.38 6.23
CA TYR A 349 2.47 15.91 5.76
C TYR A 349 1.39 15.73 6.82
N PHE A 350 0.53 16.74 6.97
CA PHE A 350 -0.52 16.78 7.96
C PHE A 350 -1.84 17.28 7.34
N ASP A 351 -2.96 16.76 7.83
CA ASP A 351 -4.23 17.49 7.71
C ASP A 351 -4.06 18.82 8.45
N ILE A 352 -4.54 19.91 7.88
CA ILE A 352 -4.42 21.26 8.48
C ILE A 352 -5.10 21.36 9.87
N GLY A 353 -6.01 20.43 10.19
CA GLY A 353 -6.66 20.32 11.50
C GLY A 353 -5.85 19.56 12.55
N ASP A 354 -4.82 18.79 12.11
CA ASP A 354 -4.07 17.86 12.96
C ASP A 354 -2.57 18.19 12.98
N VAL A 355 -2.18 19.42 12.65
CA VAL A 355 -0.80 19.91 12.71
C VAL A 355 -0.31 19.92 14.16
N PRO A 356 0.91 19.39 14.46
CA PRO A 356 1.46 19.44 15.81
C PRO A 356 1.64 20.88 16.27
N THR A 357 1.22 21.17 17.51
CA THR A 357 1.37 22.49 18.17
C THR A 357 2.45 22.48 19.23
N ASP A 358 2.83 21.30 19.72
CA ASP A 358 3.81 21.14 20.76
C ASP A 358 5.21 20.97 20.19
N TYR A 359 6.20 21.47 20.91
CA TYR A 359 7.61 21.34 20.53
C TYR A 359 8.22 20.09 21.18
N CYS A 360 9.20 19.52 20.48
CA CYS A 360 10.01 18.41 20.98
C CYS A 360 10.60 18.73 22.37
N ASP A 361 10.43 17.81 23.29
CA ASP A 361 10.89 17.89 24.67
C ASP A 361 12.10 16.98 24.97
N GLN A 362 12.57 16.20 23.99
CA GLN A 362 13.66 15.25 24.14
C GLN A 362 15.03 15.81 23.75
N HIS A 363 15.08 16.82 22.88
CA HIS A 363 16.31 17.38 22.34
C HIS A 363 16.52 18.80 22.88
N PHE A 364 16.88 18.90 24.18
CA PHE A 364 17.33 20.15 24.77
C PHE A 364 18.86 20.12 24.90
N TYR A 365 19.53 21.06 24.26
CA TYR A 365 20.79 21.51 24.83
C TYR A 365 20.43 22.49 25.94
N GLU A 366 20.55 22.08 27.21
CA GLU A 366 20.74 23.04 28.26
C GLU A 366 21.99 23.82 27.89
N SER A 367 21.83 25.10 27.50
CA SER A 367 22.96 25.99 27.41
C SER A 367 23.52 26.06 28.82
N ASP A 368 24.76 25.58 29.00
CA ASP A 368 25.53 25.80 30.23
C ASP A 368 25.34 27.26 30.65
N ASP A 369 24.81 27.44 31.86
CA ASP A 369 24.53 28.68 32.51
C ASP A 369 25.84 29.47 32.68
N THR A 370 26.27 30.17 31.62
CA THR A 370 27.17 31.32 31.76
C THR A 370 26.27 32.54 31.70
N GLY A 371 25.87 32.97 32.94
CA GLY A 371 24.96 34.09 33.15
C GLY A 371 25.27 35.32 32.30
N GLU A 372 24.56 35.48 31.21
CA GLU A 372 24.31 36.76 30.57
C GLU A 372 22.79 36.90 30.42
N GLU A 373 22.26 37.79 31.26
CA GLU A 373 20.89 38.24 31.29
C GLU A 373 20.57 38.91 29.94
N TYR A 374 19.88 38.17 29.03
CA TYR A 374 19.27 38.78 27.86
C TYR A 374 17.94 39.40 28.24
N THR A 375 17.92 40.69 28.37
CA THR A 375 16.70 41.51 28.44
C THR A 375 15.85 41.24 27.20
N THR A 376 14.61 40.86 27.46
CA THR A 376 13.54 40.80 26.46
C THR A 376 13.28 42.23 25.94
N ASP A 377 13.56 42.45 24.68
CA ASP A 377 12.95 43.53 23.92
C ASP A 377 12.64 43.10 22.48
N GLU A 378 11.37 43.29 22.16
CA GLU A 378 10.76 43.55 20.86
C GLU A 378 10.43 42.40 19.91
N GLU A 379 9.14 42.29 19.75
CA GLU A 379 8.41 41.75 18.61
C GLU A 379 9.06 42.12 17.27
N THR A 380 9.48 41.12 16.50
CA THR A 380 9.58 41.28 15.07
C THR A 380 8.75 40.22 14.34
N ASN A 381 7.63 40.72 13.90
CA ASN A 381 6.74 40.20 12.88
C ASN A 381 7.57 39.91 11.61
N VAL A 382 7.79 38.65 11.28
CA VAL A 382 8.37 38.23 10.00
C VAL A 382 7.33 37.48 9.21
N SER A 383 6.67 38.22 8.32
CA SER A 383 5.91 37.66 7.19
C SER A 383 6.85 36.86 6.28
N PRO A 384 6.35 35.77 5.69
CA PRO A 384 7.14 35.02 4.70
C PRO A 384 7.32 35.84 3.42
N THR A 385 8.56 36.07 3.02
CA THR A 385 8.89 36.63 1.71
C THR A 385 8.82 35.55 0.63
N PRO A 386 8.26 35.87 -0.52
CA PRO A 386 8.21 34.95 -1.66
C PRO A 386 9.55 34.90 -2.39
N ASP A 387 9.82 33.73 -2.94
CA ASP A 387 10.89 33.33 -3.84
C ASP A 387 11.07 34.30 -5.03
N PRO A 388 12.29 34.73 -5.37
CA PRO A 388 12.51 35.52 -6.57
C PRO A 388 13.14 34.69 -7.70
N ASP A 389 12.33 34.09 -8.52
CA ASP A 389 12.68 33.86 -9.91
C ASP A 389 12.04 34.96 -10.76
N ASN A 390 12.78 35.83 -11.31
CA ASN A 390 12.75 36.15 -12.74
C ASN A 390 13.64 37.37 -13.15
N ASN A 391 14.53 37.09 -14.03
CA ASN A 391 14.76 37.76 -15.33
C ASN A 391 15.68 38.94 -15.45
N SER A 392 16.65 38.67 -16.32
CA SER A 392 17.14 39.48 -17.45
C SER A 392 18.17 40.57 -17.28
N ASN A 393 19.27 40.24 -17.97
CA ASN A 393 20.07 41.10 -18.85
C ASN A 393 20.73 42.36 -18.30
N ASN A 394 22.04 42.43 -18.28
CA ASN A 394 22.82 43.12 -19.32
C ASN A 394 24.34 43.26 -18.96
N ASN A 395 25.12 42.89 -19.96
CA ASN A 395 26.40 43.45 -20.38
C ASN A 395 27.37 44.16 -19.39
N GLY A 396 28.61 43.73 -19.51
CA GLY A 396 29.70 44.65 -19.34
C GLY A 396 31.04 44.01 -18.97
N ASP A 397 31.79 43.67 -20.01
CA ASP A 397 33.23 43.72 -20.17
C ASP A 397 34.18 43.84 -18.92
N ASN A 398 35.16 43.01 -18.80
CA ASN A 398 36.55 43.19 -19.24
C ASN A 398 37.63 42.61 -18.31
N THR A 399 38.55 41.89 -18.93
CA THR A 399 39.99 41.72 -18.61
C THR A 399 40.33 40.97 -17.31
N GLY A 400 40.99 39.83 -17.29
CA GLY A 400 42.29 39.56 -17.91
C GLY A 400 43.19 38.93 -16.86
N GLY A 401 43.92 37.87 -17.19
CA GLY A 401 45.07 37.48 -16.35
C GLY A 401 45.26 35.96 -16.23
N ASP A 402 45.91 35.42 -17.23
CA ASP A 402 46.92 34.34 -17.27
C ASP A 402 47.42 33.72 -15.93
N ASN A 403 47.58 32.44 -15.79
CA ASN A 403 48.75 31.66 -16.21
C ASN A 403 48.76 30.24 -15.66
N THR A 404 49.08 29.33 -16.56
CA THR A 404 49.98 28.15 -16.44
C THR A 404 49.73 27.14 -15.30
N GLY A 405 49.59 25.86 -15.48
CA GLY A 405 50.26 24.96 -16.41
C GLY A 405 50.69 23.73 -15.59
N GLY A 406 50.60 22.54 -16.15
CA GLY A 406 51.22 21.38 -15.52
C GLY A 406 50.58 20.06 -15.92
N ASP A 407 51.12 19.55 -17.02
CA ASP A 407 51.05 18.15 -17.50
C ASP A 407 51.44 17.10 -16.45
N ASN A 408 50.85 15.89 -16.50
CA ASN A 408 51.55 14.66 -16.87
C ASN A 408 50.63 13.44 -16.82
N THR A 409 50.40 12.82 -17.95
CA THR A 409 50.81 11.46 -18.41
C THR A 409 50.69 10.35 -17.35
N GLY A 410 49.94 9.28 -17.49
CA GLY A 410 49.97 8.33 -18.57
C GLY A 410 50.06 6.92 -17.93
N GLY A 411 49.45 5.94 -18.48
CA GLY A 411 49.67 4.55 -18.08
C GLY A 411 48.58 3.57 -18.50
N ASP A 412 48.67 3.14 -19.73
CA ASP A 412 48.06 1.90 -20.25
C ASP A 412 48.44 0.67 -19.42
N ASN A 413 47.51 -0.29 -19.28
CA ASN A 413 47.86 -1.68 -19.66
C ASN A 413 46.63 -2.60 -19.77
N THR A 414 46.45 -3.06 -20.92
CA THR A 414 45.97 -4.26 -21.54
C THR A 414 45.82 -5.55 -20.71
N GLY A 415 44.70 -6.26 -20.96
CA GLY A 415 44.77 -7.60 -21.50
C GLY A 415 44.41 -8.77 -20.58
N GLY A 416 43.51 -9.60 -21.04
CA GLY A 416 43.40 -10.96 -20.57
C GLY A 416 42.03 -11.63 -20.76
N ASP A 417 41.76 -12.05 -22.01
CA ASP A 417 40.82 -13.13 -22.34
C ASP A 417 41.09 -14.39 -21.51
N ASN A 418 40.02 -15.08 -21.08
CA ASN A 418 39.99 -16.52 -21.27
C ASN A 418 38.61 -17.17 -21.19
N THR A 419 38.35 -17.89 -22.19
CA THR A 419 37.26 -18.78 -22.56
C THR A 419 37.19 -20.09 -21.74
N GLY A 420 35.97 -20.66 -21.72
CA GLY A 420 35.70 -22.10 -21.66
C GLY A 420 35.13 -22.58 -20.32
N GLY A 421 34.09 -23.32 -20.29
CA GLY A 421 33.55 -24.44 -20.93
C GLY A 421 32.61 -25.17 -19.96
N ASP A 422 31.53 -25.62 -20.48
CA ASP A 422 30.62 -26.73 -20.14
C ASP A 422 30.71 -27.45 -18.78
N ASN A 423 29.56 -27.51 -18.04
CA ASN A 423 28.77 -28.74 -17.82
C ASN A 423 27.38 -28.41 -17.27
#